data_d75f227aa365f831a92056ce0608f0ef
#
_entry.id   d75f227aa365f831a92056ce0608f0ef
#
_cell.length_a   1.000
_cell.length_b   1.000
_cell.length_c   1.000
_cell.angle_alpha   90.00
_cell.angle_beta   90.00
_cell.angle_gamma   90.00
#
_symmetry.space_group_name_H-M   'P 1'
#
loop_
_entity.id
_entity.type
_entity.pdbx_description
1 polymer ?
#
loop_
_entity_poly.entity_id
_entity_poly.type
_entity_poly.pdbx_seq_one_letter_code
_entity_poly.pdbx_strand_id
1 'polypeptide(L)'
;MIEGKNDILAYAIENFTKFGSKRFSMDELSQNLGISKKTLYKHFSSKEELVKESLSYYFGKIRANIDNYMLNNPNEGQPLTTIIYIYKQGLITFKEINPSFLYGLNKYYPEAYKVYSLIKQDIVWEVVCPLLKKAQELGQVRKNVKVELVCSLFLSRMEETVYSKANLFDEYSLHELLDHIIINNLRGILTLTYLQKSPLQ
;
A
#
# COMPACT_ATOMS: atom_id res chain seq x y z
N MET A 1 6.57 27.16 -9.99
CA MET A 1 7.38 27.36 -8.74
C MET A 1 6.79 26.41 -7.69
N ILE A 2 7.64 25.73 -6.95
CA ILE A 2 7.21 24.87 -5.84
C ILE A 2 7.01 25.78 -4.64
N GLU A 3 5.77 26.06 -4.25
CA GLU A 3 5.44 27.05 -3.21
C GLU A 3 4.76 26.43 -1.98
N GLY A 4 4.32 25.18 -2.06
CA GLY A 4 3.54 24.55 -1.00
C GLY A 4 4.24 23.38 -0.32
N LYS A 5 3.88 23.14 0.94
CA LYS A 5 4.33 21.95 1.70
C LYS A 5 4.04 20.65 0.92
N ASN A 6 2.87 20.56 0.29
CA ASN A 6 2.46 19.36 -0.45
C ASN A 6 3.31 19.12 -1.71
N ASP A 7 3.81 20.17 -2.37
CA ASP A 7 4.69 20.01 -3.53
C ASP A 7 6.05 19.45 -3.10
N ILE A 8 6.56 19.91 -1.96
CA ILE A 8 7.79 19.37 -1.37
C ILE A 8 7.61 17.90 -1.01
N LEU A 9 6.49 17.54 -0.38
CA LEU A 9 6.19 16.15 -0.02
C LEU A 9 6.07 15.26 -1.26
N ALA A 10 5.37 15.72 -2.31
CA ALA A 10 5.23 14.99 -3.57
C ALA A 10 6.59 14.75 -4.23
N TYR A 11 7.42 15.77 -4.34
CA TYR A 11 8.77 15.65 -4.89
C TYR A 11 9.65 14.73 -4.04
N ALA A 12 9.63 14.90 -2.72
CA ALA A 12 10.45 14.11 -1.82
C ALA A 12 10.09 12.62 -1.90
N ILE A 13 8.81 12.27 -1.85
CA ILE A 13 8.40 10.87 -1.90
C ILE A 13 8.71 10.21 -3.25
N GLU A 14 8.51 10.90 -4.35
CA GLU A 14 8.86 10.40 -5.69
C GLU A 14 10.36 10.04 -5.78
N ASN A 15 11.21 10.89 -5.25
CA ASN A 15 12.66 10.64 -5.25
C ASN A 15 13.07 9.58 -4.23
N PHE A 16 12.47 9.57 -3.04
CA PHE A 16 12.79 8.59 -2.01
C PHE A 16 12.38 7.18 -2.44
N THR A 17 11.22 7.02 -3.06
CA THR A 17 10.76 5.72 -3.54
C THR A 17 11.59 5.18 -4.70
N LYS A 18 12.07 6.04 -5.60
CA LYS A 18 12.88 5.64 -6.75
C LYS A 18 14.33 5.34 -6.40
N PHE A 19 14.94 6.20 -5.58
CA PHE A 19 16.40 6.21 -5.39
C PHE A 19 16.84 5.90 -3.96
N GLY A 20 15.91 5.73 -3.04
CA GLY A 20 16.16 5.58 -1.62
C GLY A 20 16.38 6.93 -0.90
N SER A 21 15.85 7.03 0.31
CA SER A 21 15.89 8.29 1.09
C SER A 21 17.31 8.70 1.51
N LYS A 22 18.28 7.77 1.60
CA LYS A 22 19.67 8.07 1.96
C LYS A 22 20.40 8.90 0.93
N ARG A 23 20.04 8.76 -0.34
CA ARG A 23 20.73 9.41 -1.46
C ARG A 23 20.64 10.94 -1.43
N PHE A 24 19.63 11.48 -0.78
CA PHE A 24 19.38 12.93 -0.78
C PHE A 24 19.63 13.52 0.61
N SER A 25 20.45 14.54 0.70
CA SER A 25 20.53 15.44 1.86
C SER A 25 19.42 16.50 1.81
N MET A 26 19.16 17.19 2.92
CA MET A 26 18.24 18.35 2.93
C MET A 26 18.73 19.46 1.99
N ASP A 27 20.05 19.59 1.83
CA ASP A 27 20.68 20.56 0.96
C ASP A 27 20.42 20.28 -0.52
N GLU A 28 20.66 19.03 -0.95
CA GLU A 28 20.37 18.60 -2.32
C GLU A 28 18.88 18.69 -2.63
N LEU A 29 18.01 18.32 -1.69
CA LEU A 29 16.56 18.46 -1.87
C LEU A 29 16.18 19.94 -2.07
N SER A 30 16.72 20.86 -1.26
CA SER A 30 16.41 22.29 -1.40
C SER A 30 16.90 22.83 -2.75
N GLN A 31 18.10 22.46 -3.20
CA GLN A 31 18.65 22.84 -4.50
C GLN A 31 17.80 22.30 -5.66
N ASN A 32 17.46 21.02 -5.63
CA ASN A 32 16.64 20.39 -6.67
C ASN A 32 15.22 20.97 -6.75
N LEU A 33 14.67 21.38 -5.61
CA LEU A 33 13.37 22.06 -5.53
C LEU A 33 13.43 23.54 -5.92
N GLY A 34 14.63 24.13 -6.07
CA GLY A 34 14.79 25.56 -6.34
C GLY A 34 14.35 26.46 -5.17
N ILE A 35 14.39 25.95 -3.93
CA ILE A 35 14.04 26.71 -2.72
C ILE A 35 15.24 26.88 -1.79
N SER A 36 15.17 27.85 -0.89
CA SER A 36 16.23 28.03 0.11
C SER A 36 16.18 26.90 1.17
N LYS A 37 17.36 26.55 1.74
CA LYS A 37 17.43 25.69 2.93
C LYS A 37 16.49 26.18 4.04
N LYS A 38 16.49 27.50 4.29
CA LYS A 38 15.63 28.12 5.31
C LYS A 38 14.15 27.82 5.04
N THR A 39 13.73 27.85 3.79
CA THR A 39 12.35 27.50 3.39
C THR A 39 12.06 26.05 3.68
N LEU A 40 12.96 25.13 3.32
CA LEU A 40 12.77 23.70 3.59
C LEU A 40 12.70 23.40 5.10
N TYR A 41 13.63 23.98 5.88
CA TYR A 41 13.66 23.82 7.34
C TYR A 41 12.52 24.53 8.07
N LYS A 42 11.85 25.50 7.43
CA LYS A 42 10.61 26.10 7.95
C LYS A 42 9.44 25.09 7.94
N HIS A 43 9.44 24.17 6.97
CA HIS A 43 8.38 23.15 6.83
C HIS A 43 8.70 21.86 7.57
N PHE A 44 9.99 21.49 7.64
CA PHE A 44 10.44 20.21 8.22
C PHE A 44 11.68 20.42 9.05
N SER A 45 11.60 20.15 10.34
CA SER A 45 12.70 20.33 11.30
C SER A 45 13.88 19.38 11.05
N SER A 46 13.62 18.25 10.39
CA SER A 46 14.61 17.22 10.10
C SER A 46 14.26 16.44 8.82
N LYS A 47 15.25 15.73 8.31
CA LYS A 47 15.03 14.80 7.20
C LYS A 47 14.10 13.63 7.60
N GLU A 48 14.16 13.18 8.83
CA GLU A 48 13.26 12.14 9.35
C GLU A 48 11.81 12.60 9.33
N GLU A 49 11.55 13.83 9.74
CA GLU A 49 10.22 14.44 9.65
C GLU A 49 9.75 14.53 8.19
N LEU A 50 10.61 14.99 7.28
CA LEU A 50 10.28 15.02 5.84
C LEU A 50 9.96 13.64 5.30
N VAL A 51 10.76 12.60 5.61
CA VAL A 51 10.50 11.22 5.18
C VAL A 51 9.17 10.72 5.74
N LYS A 52 8.92 10.93 7.03
CA LYS A 52 7.67 10.53 7.71
C LYS A 52 6.45 11.20 7.08
N GLU A 53 6.48 12.50 6.90
CA GLU A 53 5.35 13.25 6.33
C GLU A 53 5.15 12.93 4.84
N SER A 54 6.23 12.73 4.09
CA SER A 54 6.15 12.30 2.69
C SER A 54 5.47 10.94 2.54
N LEU A 55 5.76 9.99 3.44
CA LEU A 55 5.06 8.70 3.49
C LEU A 55 3.59 8.85 3.85
N SER A 56 3.29 9.65 4.88
CA SER A 56 1.89 9.93 5.27
C SER A 56 1.10 10.53 4.10
N TYR A 57 1.70 11.47 3.37
CA TYR A 57 1.10 12.08 2.18
C TYR A 57 0.84 11.05 1.06
N TYR A 58 1.84 10.21 0.77
CA TYR A 58 1.75 9.20 -0.29
C TYR A 58 0.68 8.14 0.00
N PHE A 59 0.74 7.54 1.16
CA PHE A 59 -0.23 6.52 1.57
C PHE A 59 -1.62 7.10 1.85
N GLY A 60 -1.69 8.36 2.31
CA GLY A 60 -2.95 9.09 2.42
C GLY A 60 -3.68 9.24 1.08
N LYS A 61 -2.95 9.47 -0.01
CA LYS A 61 -3.52 9.47 -1.37
C LYS A 61 -4.02 8.09 -1.79
N ILE A 62 -3.27 7.02 -1.48
CA ILE A 62 -3.69 5.65 -1.77
C ILE A 62 -4.97 5.32 -1.01
N ARG A 63 -5.04 5.68 0.28
CA ARG A 63 -6.26 5.49 1.08
C ARG A 63 -7.44 6.26 0.50
N ALA A 64 -7.26 7.52 0.14
CA ALA A 64 -8.31 8.32 -0.49
C ALA A 64 -8.81 7.71 -1.81
N ASN A 65 -7.90 7.12 -2.62
CA ASN A 65 -8.28 6.42 -3.85
C ASN A 65 -9.12 5.17 -3.55
N ILE A 66 -8.78 4.42 -2.51
CA ILE A 66 -9.57 3.26 -2.04
C ILE A 66 -10.95 3.71 -1.60
N ASP A 67 -11.04 4.76 -0.77
CA ASP A 67 -12.30 5.29 -0.26
C ASP A 67 -13.19 5.82 -1.41
N ASN A 68 -12.61 6.54 -2.37
CA ASN A 68 -13.30 7.00 -3.57
C ASN A 68 -13.79 5.83 -4.45
N TYR A 69 -12.99 4.78 -4.60
CA TYR A 69 -13.42 3.58 -5.32
C TYR A 69 -14.64 2.94 -4.64
N MET A 70 -14.61 2.83 -3.31
CA MET A 70 -15.72 2.25 -2.53
C MET A 70 -16.99 3.10 -2.62
N LEU A 71 -16.87 4.43 -2.61
CA LEU A 71 -17.99 5.35 -2.76
C LEU A 71 -18.65 5.26 -4.15
N ASN A 72 -17.84 5.16 -5.20
CA ASN A 72 -18.32 5.10 -6.58
C ASN A 72 -18.75 3.69 -7.02
N ASN A 73 -18.36 2.66 -6.28
CA ASN A 73 -18.72 1.26 -6.53
C ASN A 73 -19.34 0.67 -5.26
N PRO A 74 -20.59 1.04 -4.93
CA PRO A 74 -21.24 0.57 -3.70
C PRO A 74 -21.26 -0.96 -3.67
N ASN A 75 -20.67 -1.52 -2.63
CA ASN A 75 -20.35 -2.94 -2.47
C ASN A 75 -21.56 -3.85 -2.20
N GLU A 76 -22.77 -3.43 -2.47
CA GLU A 76 -23.93 -4.30 -2.35
C GLU A 76 -23.84 -5.44 -3.37
N GLY A 77 -23.27 -6.56 -2.89
CA GLY A 77 -23.11 -7.80 -3.66
C GLY A 77 -21.69 -8.11 -4.19
N GLN A 78 -20.73 -7.18 -4.12
CA GLN A 78 -19.38 -7.41 -4.69
C GLN A 78 -18.18 -7.07 -3.76
N PRO A 79 -18.19 -7.44 -2.46
CA PRO A 79 -17.08 -7.12 -1.55
C PRO A 79 -15.74 -7.72 -2.01
N LEU A 80 -15.75 -8.88 -2.68
CA LEU A 80 -14.55 -9.55 -3.17
C LEU A 80 -13.86 -8.76 -4.29
N THR A 81 -14.61 -8.13 -5.18
CA THR A 81 -14.05 -7.26 -6.24
C THR A 81 -13.31 -6.07 -5.64
N THR A 82 -13.86 -5.46 -4.59
CA THR A 82 -13.19 -4.38 -3.87
C THR A 82 -11.91 -4.85 -3.18
N ILE A 83 -11.92 -6.03 -2.56
CA ILE A 83 -10.71 -6.62 -1.98
C ILE A 83 -9.64 -6.81 -3.05
N ILE A 84 -9.98 -7.39 -4.21
CA ILE A 84 -9.04 -7.55 -5.33
C ILE A 84 -8.49 -6.21 -5.79
N TYR A 85 -9.36 -5.18 -5.93
CA TYR A 85 -8.92 -3.83 -6.29
C TYR A 85 -7.90 -3.27 -5.29
N ILE A 86 -8.17 -3.37 -3.98
CA ILE A 86 -7.27 -2.88 -2.92
C ILE A 86 -5.89 -3.54 -3.02
N TYR A 87 -5.85 -4.86 -3.17
CA TYR A 87 -4.59 -5.59 -3.30
C TYR A 87 -3.86 -5.29 -4.61
N LYS A 88 -4.59 -5.09 -5.71
CA LYS A 88 -4.01 -4.64 -6.98
C LYS A 88 -3.34 -3.27 -6.82
N GLN A 89 -3.98 -2.32 -6.13
CA GLN A 89 -3.38 -1.02 -5.84
C GLN A 89 -2.12 -1.16 -4.96
N GLY A 90 -2.14 -2.04 -3.97
CA GLY A 90 -0.98 -2.36 -3.16
C GLY A 90 0.18 -2.91 -3.99
N LEU A 91 -0.05 -3.87 -4.88
CA LEU A 91 0.98 -4.43 -5.76
C LEU A 91 1.54 -3.39 -6.73
N ILE A 92 0.69 -2.51 -7.31
CA ILE A 92 1.14 -1.40 -8.15
C ILE A 92 2.08 -0.49 -7.35
N THR A 93 1.66 -0.11 -6.15
CA THR A 93 2.46 0.73 -5.24
C THR A 93 3.82 0.09 -4.95
N PHE A 94 3.86 -1.20 -4.62
CA PHE A 94 5.11 -1.90 -4.33
C PHE A 94 6.01 -2.03 -5.54
N LYS A 95 5.46 -2.21 -6.74
CA LYS A 95 6.24 -2.24 -7.98
C LYS A 95 6.97 -0.92 -8.25
N GLU A 96 6.38 0.21 -7.86
CA GLU A 96 6.95 1.55 -8.05
C GLU A 96 8.01 1.91 -6.99
N ILE A 97 8.02 1.21 -5.86
CA ILE A 97 8.93 1.49 -4.75
C ILE A 97 10.19 0.63 -4.85
N ASN A 98 11.34 1.29 -4.87
CA ASN A 98 12.62 0.59 -4.78
C ASN A 98 12.73 -0.17 -3.44
N PRO A 99 13.01 -1.48 -3.44
CA PRO A 99 13.12 -2.28 -2.22
C PRO A 99 14.09 -1.70 -1.18
N SER A 100 15.18 -1.05 -1.62
CA SER A 100 16.15 -0.41 -0.74
C SER A 100 15.56 0.75 0.08
N PHE A 101 14.51 1.40 -0.42
CA PHE A 101 13.81 2.45 0.32
C PHE A 101 13.07 1.85 1.52
N LEU A 102 12.26 0.82 1.31
CA LEU A 102 11.50 0.15 2.38
C LEU A 102 12.41 -0.50 3.43
N TYR A 103 13.48 -1.15 2.98
CA TYR A 103 14.52 -1.67 3.87
C TYR A 103 15.18 -0.55 4.68
N GLY A 104 15.47 0.57 4.01
CA GLY A 104 16.06 1.76 4.63
C GLY A 104 15.15 2.42 5.66
N LEU A 105 13.83 2.40 5.45
CA LEU A 105 12.87 2.96 6.43
C LEU A 105 13.01 2.29 7.79
N ASN A 106 12.92 0.97 7.84
CA ASN A 106 13.03 0.23 9.10
C ASN A 106 14.35 0.49 9.83
N LYS A 107 15.45 0.58 9.08
CA LYS A 107 16.79 0.72 9.63
C LYS A 107 17.14 2.15 10.06
N TYR A 108 16.70 3.16 9.34
CA TYR A 108 17.20 4.53 9.46
C TYR A 108 16.13 5.57 9.83
N TYR A 109 14.85 5.23 9.68
CA TYR A 109 13.71 6.12 9.93
C TYR A 109 12.59 5.37 10.64
N PRO A 110 12.81 4.92 11.90
CA PRO A 110 11.87 4.06 12.61
C PRO A 110 10.48 4.68 12.79
N GLU A 111 10.40 6.01 12.99
CA GLU A 111 9.10 6.68 13.12
C GLU A 111 8.34 6.73 11.77
N ALA A 112 9.05 6.88 10.65
CA ALA A 112 8.45 6.77 9.33
C ALA A 112 8.01 5.33 9.02
N TYR A 113 8.78 4.33 9.44
CA TYR A 113 8.40 2.92 9.32
C TYR A 113 7.14 2.58 10.12
N LYS A 114 6.99 3.14 11.33
CA LYS A 114 5.75 2.99 12.11
C LYS A 114 4.53 3.52 11.36
N VAL A 115 4.64 4.69 10.73
CA VAL A 115 3.55 5.27 9.91
C VAL A 115 3.16 4.31 8.78
N TYR A 116 4.14 3.82 8.03
CA TYR A 116 3.93 2.82 6.97
C TYR A 116 3.22 1.57 7.49
N SER A 117 3.69 1.02 8.62
CA SER A 117 3.14 -0.18 9.23
C SER A 117 1.70 0.02 9.72
N LEU A 118 1.41 1.15 10.35
CA LEU A 118 0.06 1.48 10.84
C LEU A 118 -0.94 1.63 9.68
N ILE A 119 -0.59 2.35 8.63
CA ILE A 119 -1.49 2.54 7.47
C ILE A 119 -1.80 1.20 6.80
N LYS A 120 -0.81 0.33 6.65
CA LYS A 120 -0.99 -1.01 6.10
C LYS A 120 -1.92 -1.86 6.95
N GLN A 121 -1.74 -1.84 8.28
CA GLN A 121 -2.61 -2.53 9.22
C GLN A 121 -4.04 -1.97 9.16
N ASP A 122 -4.19 -0.65 9.13
CA ASP A 122 -5.48 0.03 9.02
C ASP A 122 -6.26 -0.41 7.77
N ILE A 123 -5.62 -0.43 6.60
CA ILE A 123 -6.26 -0.91 5.37
C ILE A 123 -6.75 -2.36 5.52
N VAL A 124 -5.96 -3.24 6.13
CA VAL A 124 -6.36 -4.64 6.28
C VAL A 124 -7.48 -4.80 7.31
N TRP A 125 -7.36 -4.17 8.47
CA TRP A 125 -8.29 -4.40 9.58
C TRP A 125 -9.57 -3.57 9.50
N GLU A 126 -9.48 -2.33 9.00
CA GLU A 126 -10.62 -1.41 8.92
C GLU A 126 -11.35 -1.45 7.56
N VAL A 127 -10.72 -2.03 6.52
CA VAL A 127 -11.34 -2.10 5.19
C VAL A 127 -11.48 -3.54 4.70
N VAL A 128 -10.38 -4.28 4.56
CA VAL A 128 -10.40 -5.63 3.95
C VAL A 128 -11.13 -6.62 4.84
N CYS A 129 -10.87 -6.62 6.14
CA CYS A 129 -11.51 -7.57 7.07
C CYS A 129 -13.04 -7.39 7.15
N PRO A 130 -13.60 -6.18 7.28
CA PRO A 130 -15.05 -5.97 7.18
C PRO A 130 -15.64 -6.41 5.84
N LEU A 131 -14.97 -6.14 4.72
CA LEU A 131 -15.42 -6.61 3.39
C LEU A 131 -15.44 -8.14 3.31
N LEU A 132 -14.44 -8.81 3.85
CA LEU A 132 -14.39 -10.27 3.85
C LEU A 132 -15.47 -10.88 4.76
N LYS A 133 -15.78 -10.25 5.91
CA LYS A 133 -16.92 -10.62 6.77
C LYS A 133 -18.24 -10.44 6.02
N LYS A 134 -18.42 -9.33 5.33
CA LYS A 134 -19.61 -9.09 4.49
C LYS A 134 -19.75 -10.17 3.39
N ALA A 135 -18.65 -10.55 2.74
CA ALA A 135 -18.65 -11.65 1.76
C ALA A 135 -19.07 -12.99 2.39
N GLN A 136 -18.68 -13.25 3.63
CA GLN A 136 -19.09 -14.44 4.38
C GLN A 136 -20.59 -14.40 4.74
N GLU A 137 -21.11 -13.27 5.18
CA GLU A 137 -22.54 -13.05 5.45
C GLU A 137 -23.41 -13.25 4.20
N LEU A 138 -22.91 -12.79 3.04
CA LEU A 138 -23.55 -12.98 1.73
C LEU A 138 -23.44 -14.42 1.18
N GLY A 139 -22.79 -15.33 1.90
CA GLY A 139 -22.60 -16.72 1.46
C GLY A 139 -21.60 -16.89 0.32
N GLN A 140 -20.78 -15.90 0.03
CA GLN A 140 -19.69 -15.96 -0.96
C GLN A 140 -18.49 -16.70 -0.39
N VAL A 141 -18.13 -16.43 0.87
CA VAL A 141 -17.06 -17.08 1.62
C VAL A 141 -17.66 -18.18 2.52
N ARG A 142 -16.96 -19.30 2.65
CA ARG A 142 -17.41 -20.43 3.48
C ARG A 142 -17.51 -20.03 4.96
N LYS A 143 -18.58 -20.48 5.65
CA LYS A 143 -18.84 -20.14 7.06
C LYS A 143 -17.77 -20.61 8.05
N ASN A 144 -17.04 -21.69 7.72
CA ASN A 144 -15.98 -22.23 8.56
C ASN A 144 -14.63 -21.50 8.42
N VAL A 145 -14.54 -20.50 7.54
CA VAL A 145 -13.32 -19.69 7.37
C VAL A 145 -13.21 -18.68 8.52
N LYS A 146 -12.05 -18.67 9.17
CA LYS A 146 -11.70 -17.66 10.18
C LYS A 146 -11.17 -16.43 9.46
N VAL A 147 -12.03 -15.43 9.28
CA VAL A 147 -11.75 -14.24 8.48
C VAL A 147 -10.51 -13.48 8.99
N GLU A 148 -10.39 -13.31 10.30
CA GLU A 148 -9.27 -12.62 10.92
C GLU A 148 -7.92 -13.33 10.63
N LEU A 149 -7.91 -14.66 10.64
CA LEU A 149 -6.72 -15.44 10.29
C LEU A 149 -6.35 -15.23 8.82
N VAL A 150 -7.33 -15.22 7.92
CA VAL A 150 -7.10 -14.94 6.49
C VAL A 150 -6.52 -13.56 6.29
N CYS A 151 -7.06 -12.54 6.97
CA CYS A 151 -6.54 -11.17 6.92
C CYS A 151 -5.09 -11.08 7.41
N SER A 152 -4.76 -11.75 8.53
CA SER A 152 -3.39 -11.83 9.05
C SER A 152 -2.42 -12.47 8.05
N LEU A 153 -2.83 -13.57 7.41
CA LEU A 153 -2.00 -14.26 6.40
C LEU A 153 -1.80 -13.41 5.14
N PHE A 154 -2.83 -12.69 4.70
CA PHE A 154 -2.69 -11.79 3.56
C PHE A 154 -1.72 -10.64 3.85
N LEU A 155 -1.80 -10.06 5.06
CA LEU A 155 -0.88 -9.01 5.49
C LEU A 155 0.57 -9.50 5.48
N SER A 156 0.84 -10.68 6.05
CA SER A 156 2.18 -11.27 6.09
C SER A 156 2.74 -11.56 4.70
N ARG A 157 1.93 -12.10 3.79
CA ARG A 157 2.36 -12.37 2.39
C ARG A 157 2.73 -11.12 1.63
N MET A 158 1.97 -10.05 1.80
CA MET A 158 2.32 -8.76 1.18
C MET A 158 3.66 -8.24 1.71
N GLU A 159 3.94 -8.42 2.99
CA GLU A 159 5.24 -8.07 3.58
C GLU A 159 6.38 -8.88 2.99
N GLU A 160 6.24 -10.20 2.91
CA GLU A 160 7.26 -11.08 2.33
C GLU A 160 7.55 -10.73 0.86
N THR A 161 6.52 -10.42 0.07
CA THR A 161 6.68 -10.00 -1.33
C THR A 161 7.54 -8.75 -1.44
N VAL A 162 7.35 -7.79 -0.52
CA VAL A 162 8.09 -6.51 -0.50
C VAL A 162 9.52 -6.68 0.00
N TYR A 163 9.72 -7.55 1.00
CA TYR A 163 11.04 -7.74 1.63
C TYR A 163 11.82 -8.93 1.07
N SER A 164 11.30 -9.62 0.07
CA SER A 164 12.01 -10.70 -0.63
C SER A 164 13.32 -10.18 -1.21
N LYS A 165 14.41 -10.97 -1.07
CA LYS A 165 15.69 -10.67 -1.70
C LYS A 165 15.62 -10.73 -3.23
N ALA A 166 14.73 -11.55 -3.77
CA ALA A 166 14.39 -11.56 -5.18
C ALA A 166 13.23 -10.60 -5.39
N ASN A 167 13.44 -9.56 -6.19
CA ASN A 167 12.35 -8.67 -6.57
C ASN A 167 11.41 -9.42 -7.51
N LEU A 168 10.31 -9.95 -6.97
CA LEU A 168 9.35 -10.74 -7.75
C LEU A 168 8.79 -9.98 -8.96
N PHE A 169 8.80 -8.64 -8.94
CA PHE A 169 8.37 -7.84 -10.08
C PHE A 169 9.34 -7.85 -11.27
N ASP A 170 10.58 -8.32 -11.08
CA ASP A 170 11.55 -8.49 -12.17
C ASP A 170 11.33 -9.82 -12.92
N GLU A 171 10.74 -10.82 -12.25
CA GLU A 171 10.51 -12.16 -12.78
C GLU A 171 9.07 -12.38 -13.25
N TYR A 172 8.08 -11.77 -12.58
CA TYR A 172 6.66 -12.00 -12.79
C TYR A 172 5.91 -10.72 -13.10
N SER A 173 4.92 -10.81 -13.97
CA SER A 173 4.00 -9.70 -14.24
C SER A 173 3.11 -9.38 -13.03
N LEU A 174 2.60 -8.15 -12.97
CA LEU A 174 1.63 -7.74 -11.95
C LEU A 174 0.40 -8.65 -11.92
N HIS A 175 -0.04 -9.13 -13.07
CA HIS A 175 -1.20 -10.03 -13.19
C HIS A 175 -0.92 -11.39 -12.55
N GLU A 176 0.21 -12.01 -12.85
CA GLU A 176 0.63 -13.28 -12.24
C GLU A 176 0.75 -13.15 -10.72
N LEU A 177 1.37 -12.06 -10.23
CA LEU A 177 1.47 -11.82 -8.79
C LEU A 177 0.10 -11.64 -8.14
N LEU A 178 -0.83 -10.89 -8.77
CA LEU A 178 -2.19 -10.73 -8.27
C LEU A 178 -2.92 -12.07 -8.22
N ASP A 179 -2.82 -12.87 -9.29
CA ASP A 179 -3.46 -14.19 -9.35
C ASP A 179 -2.93 -15.13 -8.27
N HIS A 180 -1.63 -15.24 -8.13
CA HIS A 180 -1.04 -16.22 -7.21
C HIS A 180 -1.08 -15.78 -5.74
N ILE A 181 -0.90 -14.49 -5.45
CA ILE A 181 -0.89 -13.98 -4.08
C ILE A 181 -2.30 -13.79 -3.55
N ILE A 182 -3.25 -13.34 -4.38
CA ILE A 182 -4.58 -12.91 -3.92
C ILE A 182 -5.69 -13.80 -4.47
N ILE A 183 -5.87 -13.85 -5.80
CA ILE A 183 -7.07 -14.48 -6.41
C ILE A 183 -7.15 -15.96 -6.09
N ASN A 184 -6.06 -16.71 -6.21
CA ASN A 184 -6.05 -18.14 -5.91
C ASN A 184 -6.30 -18.43 -4.42
N ASN A 185 -5.82 -17.55 -3.53
CA ASN A 185 -6.10 -17.68 -2.10
C ASN A 185 -7.56 -17.34 -1.78
N LEU A 186 -8.14 -16.32 -2.41
CA LEU A 186 -9.57 -16.04 -2.29
C LEU A 186 -10.41 -17.21 -2.81
N ARG A 187 -10.11 -17.73 -4.01
CA ARG A 187 -10.80 -18.94 -4.54
C ARG A 187 -10.79 -20.10 -3.55
N GLY A 188 -9.68 -20.31 -2.85
CA GLY A 188 -9.54 -21.35 -1.82
C GLY A 188 -10.48 -21.21 -0.63
N ILE A 189 -11.10 -20.06 -0.38
CA ILE A 189 -12.02 -19.84 0.73
C ILE A 189 -13.48 -19.62 0.29
N LEU A 190 -13.74 -19.51 -1.01
CA LEU A 190 -15.09 -19.29 -1.54
C LEU A 190 -15.97 -20.54 -1.48
N THR A 191 -17.28 -20.30 -1.51
CA THR A 191 -18.27 -21.37 -1.67
C THR A 191 -18.32 -21.86 -3.12
N LEU A 192 -18.61 -23.15 -3.33
CA LEU A 192 -18.77 -23.73 -4.67
C LEU A 192 -19.87 -23.02 -5.46
N THR A 193 -20.97 -22.67 -4.80
CA THR A 193 -22.10 -21.95 -5.41
C THR A 193 -21.68 -20.60 -5.97
N TYR A 194 -20.79 -19.87 -5.26
CA TYR A 194 -20.30 -18.57 -5.74
C TYR A 194 -19.33 -18.75 -6.91
N LEU A 195 -18.39 -19.71 -6.81
CA LEU A 195 -17.41 -19.98 -7.87
C LEU A 195 -18.07 -20.37 -9.20
N GLN A 196 -19.21 -21.10 -9.17
CA GLN A 196 -19.95 -21.47 -10.37
C GLN A 196 -20.68 -20.28 -11.02
N LYS A 197 -21.09 -19.28 -10.24
CA LYS A 197 -21.86 -18.11 -10.73
C LYS A 197 -20.98 -16.93 -11.14
N SER A 198 -19.85 -16.77 -10.50
CA SER A 198 -18.95 -15.62 -10.67
C SER A 198 -17.50 -16.06 -10.49
N PRO A 199 -16.87 -16.60 -11.55
CA PRO A 199 -15.44 -16.85 -11.49
C PRO A 199 -14.71 -15.51 -11.28
N LEU A 200 -13.91 -15.42 -10.21
CA LEU A 200 -12.99 -14.31 -10.03
C LEU A 200 -11.99 -14.33 -11.20
N GLN A 201 -12.07 -13.38 -12.09
CA GLN A 201 -11.12 -13.16 -13.18
C GLN A 201 -10.14 -12.06 -12.83
#